data_ab8f4ea250f49c4f58336087972f3f1d
#
_entry.id   ab8f4ea250f49c4f58336087972f3f1d
#
_cell.length_a   1.000
_cell.length_b   1.000
_cell.length_c   1.000
_cell.angle_alpha   90.00
_cell.angle_beta   90.00
_cell.angle_gamma   90.00
#
_symmetry.space_group_name_H-M   'P 1'
#
loop_
_entity.id
_entity.type
_entity.pdbx_description
1 polymer ?
#
loop_
_entity_poly.entity_id
_entity_poly.type
_entity_poly.pdbx_seq_one_letter_code
_entity_poly.pdbx_strand_id
1 'polypeptide(L)'
;MALFRRSKPRPRPSVPAAPRAALYARVSTRATAAGDERQDPEVQLSKLRQFARARGYRIVAEYQDRASGADPRREQLEAMMQAAFRREFDTILIVRLDRITRSLANLLSMLEELEAAKVNLIATDQNIELSSPTGKLMVHLLGAFAEWEREIIQERVRDGLALAKKRGTRSGRPIGRPPSFSPKQWERAKAILQAEPEISYSELARRTGMERRTLQRKVVRELGGRPKIPGPEASEQA
;
A
#
# COMPACT_ATOMS: atom_id res chain seq x y z
N MET A 1 -30.25 43.55 -62.63
CA MET A 1 -29.59 42.23 -62.64
C MET A 1 -29.01 41.98 -61.26
N ALA A 2 -29.75 41.30 -60.35
CA ALA A 2 -29.39 41.12 -58.96
C ALA A 2 -28.67 39.77 -58.80
N LEU A 3 -27.40 39.84 -58.43
CA LEU A 3 -26.52 38.67 -58.14
C LEU A 3 -26.96 38.01 -56.86
N PHE A 4 -27.61 36.86 -56.91
CA PHE A 4 -27.88 36.00 -55.80
C PHE A 4 -26.55 35.43 -55.24
N ARG A 5 -26.01 35.99 -54.14
CA ARG A 5 -24.88 35.41 -53.40
C ARG A 5 -25.38 34.13 -52.69
N ARG A 6 -25.02 32.98 -53.23
CA ARG A 6 -25.19 31.69 -52.54
C ARG A 6 -24.41 31.72 -51.21
N SER A 7 -25.13 31.77 -50.08
CA SER A 7 -24.55 31.58 -48.75
C SER A 7 -23.97 30.17 -48.60
N LYS A 8 -22.71 30.06 -48.18
CA LYS A 8 -22.09 28.78 -47.85
C LYS A 8 -22.91 28.10 -46.75
N PRO A 9 -23.18 26.77 -46.85
CA PRO A 9 -23.88 26.06 -45.78
C PRO A 9 -23.07 26.13 -44.48
N ARG A 10 -23.74 26.49 -43.38
CA ARG A 10 -23.14 26.49 -42.04
C ARG A 10 -22.71 25.07 -41.70
N PRO A 11 -21.48 24.86 -41.15
CA PRO A 11 -21.05 23.55 -40.69
C PRO A 11 -22.07 23.02 -39.65
N ARG A 12 -22.55 21.81 -39.86
CA ARG A 12 -23.42 21.14 -38.87
C ARG A 12 -22.66 21.05 -37.56
N PRO A 13 -23.30 21.38 -36.42
CA PRO A 13 -22.66 21.19 -35.11
C PRO A 13 -22.26 19.71 -34.98
N SER A 14 -20.98 19.46 -34.72
CA SER A 14 -20.47 18.12 -34.43
C SER A 14 -21.20 17.60 -33.21
N VAL A 15 -21.96 16.52 -33.33
CA VAL A 15 -22.51 15.82 -32.16
C VAL A 15 -21.32 15.39 -31.31
N PRO A 16 -21.25 15.78 -30.02
CA PRO A 16 -20.14 15.36 -29.17
C PRO A 16 -20.09 13.83 -29.15
N ALA A 17 -18.90 13.29 -29.37
CA ALA A 17 -18.70 11.84 -29.36
C ALA A 17 -19.18 11.28 -28.02
N ALA A 18 -19.92 10.17 -28.05
CA ALA A 18 -20.39 9.50 -26.84
C ALA A 18 -19.20 9.22 -25.87
N PRO A 19 -19.31 9.56 -24.57
CA PRO A 19 -18.25 9.35 -23.62
C PRO A 19 -17.90 7.86 -23.55
N ARG A 20 -16.58 7.56 -23.50
CA ARG A 20 -16.07 6.19 -23.50
C ARG A 20 -16.08 5.63 -22.07
N ALA A 21 -16.60 4.42 -21.91
CA ALA A 21 -16.65 3.76 -20.62
C ALA A 21 -15.91 2.42 -20.61
N ALA A 22 -15.18 2.15 -19.53
CA ALA A 22 -14.70 0.84 -19.16
C ALA A 22 -15.59 0.26 -18.06
N LEU A 23 -15.86 -1.03 -18.10
CA LEU A 23 -16.62 -1.75 -17.09
C LEU A 23 -15.67 -2.58 -16.23
N TYR A 24 -15.86 -2.59 -14.91
CA TYR A 24 -15.10 -3.45 -14.03
C TYR A 24 -16.02 -4.25 -13.11
N ALA A 25 -15.81 -5.57 -13.10
CA ALA A 25 -16.50 -6.49 -12.21
C ALA A 25 -15.52 -7.35 -11.41
N ARG A 26 -15.86 -7.64 -10.14
CA ARG A 26 -15.05 -8.51 -9.27
C ARG A 26 -15.92 -9.44 -8.45
N VAL A 27 -15.52 -10.71 -8.42
CA VAL A 27 -16.14 -11.72 -7.57
C VAL A 27 -15.12 -12.40 -6.65
N SER A 28 -15.61 -12.94 -5.54
CA SER A 28 -14.78 -13.76 -4.66
C SER A 28 -15.11 -15.24 -4.89
N THR A 29 -14.09 -16.08 -5.05
CA THR A 29 -14.27 -17.53 -5.25
C THR A 29 -14.81 -18.27 -4.01
N ARG A 30 -14.83 -17.63 -2.82
CA ARG A 30 -15.41 -18.22 -1.59
C ARG A 30 -16.93 -18.29 -1.57
N ALA A 31 -17.61 -17.66 -2.51
CA ALA A 31 -19.05 -17.51 -2.52
C ALA A 31 -19.78 -18.53 -3.41
N THR A 32 -19.09 -19.52 -3.94
CA THR A 32 -19.68 -20.56 -4.79
C THR A 32 -20.39 -21.68 -4.00
N ALA A 33 -20.55 -21.55 -2.70
CA ALA A 33 -21.47 -22.40 -1.96
C ALA A 33 -22.87 -21.80 -2.02
N ALA A 34 -23.71 -22.37 -2.89
CA ALA A 34 -25.15 -22.17 -3.02
C ALA A 34 -25.67 -20.79 -3.47
N GLY A 35 -25.81 -20.59 -4.78
CA GLY A 35 -26.99 -19.86 -5.32
C GLY A 35 -27.03 -18.33 -5.19
N ASP A 36 -25.98 -17.61 -4.82
CA ASP A 36 -26.03 -16.15 -4.82
C ASP A 36 -25.63 -15.59 -6.20
N GLU A 37 -26.63 -15.46 -7.07
CA GLU A 37 -26.50 -14.86 -8.42
C GLU A 37 -25.89 -13.47 -8.42
N ARG A 38 -25.90 -12.75 -7.26
CA ARG A 38 -25.30 -11.42 -7.10
C ARG A 38 -23.77 -11.44 -7.15
N GLN A 39 -23.17 -12.62 -7.15
CA GLN A 39 -21.72 -12.82 -7.13
C GLN A 39 -21.15 -13.31 -8.47
N ASP A 40 -22.00 -13.50 -9.50
CA ASP A 40 -21.52 -13.77 -10.85
C ASP A 40 -21.00 -12.48 -11.48
N PRO A 41 -19.75 -12.48 -12.01
CA PRO A 41 -19.21 -11.33 -12.74
C PRO A 41 -20.08 -10.94 -13.94
N GLU A 42 -20.64 -11.91 -14.61
CA GLU A 42 -21.47 -11.64 -15.79
C GLU A 42 -22.78 -10.91 -15.43
N VAL A 43 -23.38 -11.21 -14.28
CA VAL A 43 -24.52 -10.46 -13.75
C VAL A 43 -24.13 -9.01 -13.47
N GLN A 44 -22.94 -8.78 -12.90
CA GLN A 44 -22.42 -7.41 -12.68
C GLN A 44 -22.19 -6.70 -14.01
N LEU A 45 -21.51 -7.32 -14.96
CA LEU A 45 -21.25 -6.73 -16.28
C LEU A 45 -22.54 -6.47 -17.04
N SER A 46 -23.54 -7.36 -16.98
CA SER A 46 -24.84 -7.15 -17.61
C SER A 46 -25.54 -5.89 -17.09
N LYS A 47 -25.55 -5.66 -15.75
CA LYS A 47 -26.08 -4.44 -15.15
C LYS A 47 -25.31 -3.20 -15.61
N LEU A 48 -23.97 -3.26 -15.64
CA LEU A 48 -23.14 -2.14 -16.08
C LEU A 48 -23.35 -1.83 -17.57
N ARG A 49 -23.50 -2.85 -18.43
CA ARG A 49 -23.83 -2.66 -19.84
C ARG A 49 -25.19 -1.98 -20.02
N GLN A 50 -26.19 -2.38 -19.24
CA GLN A 50 -27.51 -1.76 -19.25
C GLN A 50 -27.44 -0.28 -18.84
N PHE A 51 -26.73 0.01 -17.74
CA PHE A 51 -26.49 1.38 -17.27
C PHE A 51 -25.76 2.24 -18.32
N ALA A 52 -24.68 1.69 -18.89
CA ALA A 52 -23.91 2.38 -19.92
C ALA A 52 -24.77 2.76 -21.13
N ARG A 53 -25.58 1.81 -21.63
CA ARG A 53 -26.51 2.05 -22.76
C ARG A 53 -27.55 3.11 -22.42
N ALA A 54 -28.16 3.02 -21.22
CA ALA A 54 -29.19 3.98 -20.78
C ALA A 54 -28.64 5.41 -20.65
N ARG A 55 -27.35 5.56 -20.31
CA ARG A 55 -26.66 6.86 -20.16
C ARG A 55 -25.89 7.30 -21.42
N GLY A 56 -25.97 6.55 -22.51
CA GLY A 56 -25.32 6.89 -23.78
C GLY A 56 -23.79 6.75 -23.78
N TYR A 57 -23.23 5.93 -22.88
CA TYR A 57 -21.81 5.60 -22.89
C TYR A 57 -21.46 4.61 -24.00
N ARG A 58 -20.32 4.81 -24.65
CA ARG A 58 -19.71 3.82 -25.53
C ARG A 58 -18.78 2.92 -24.71
N ILE A 59 -19.13 1.65 -24.54
CA ILE A 59 -18.29 0.66 -23.86
C ILE A 59 -17.10 0.36 -24.76
N VAL A 60 -15.86 0.54 -24.24
CA VAL A 60 -14.62 0.30 -24.97
C VAL A 60 -13.81 -0.85 -24.41
N ALA A 61 -13.98 -1.19 -23.13
CA ALA A 61 -13.30 -2.31 -22.49
C ALA A 61 -14.14 -2.87 -21.33
N GLU A 62 -13.94 -4.15 -21.03
CA GLU A 62 -14.51 -4.84 -19.88
C GLU A 62 -13.40 -5.59 -19.15
N TYR A 63 -13.29 -5.38 -17.84
CA TYR A 63 -12.28 -5.96 -16.97
C TYR A 63 -12.94 -6.80 -15.89
N GLN A 64 -12.42 -7.98 -15.66
CA GLN A 64 -13.02 -8.92 -14.72
C GLN A 64 -11.95 -9.61 -13.88
N ASP A 65 -11.99 -9.41 -12.55
CA ASP A 65 -11.14 -10.12 -11.61
C ASP A 65 -11.91 -11.20 -10.83
N ARG A 66 -11.32 -12.38 -10.71
CA ARG A 66 -11.77 -13.46 -9.82
C ARG A 66 -10.80 -13.56 -8.64
N ALA A 67 -11.17 -13.00 -7.50
CA ALA A 67 -10.32 -13.05 -6.31
C ALA A 67 -10.49 -14.39 -5.58
N SER A 68 -9.48 -15.25 -5.64
CA SER A 68 -9.38 -16.40 -4.72
C SER A 68 -8.75 -15.97 -3.39
N GLY A 69 -9.04 -16.71 -2.31
CA GLY A 69 -8.36 -16.45 -1.03
C GLY A 69 -6.85 -16.74 -1.07
N ALA A 70 -6.41 -17.50 -2.08
CA ALA A 70 -5.02 -17.91 -2.30
C ALA A 70 -4.25 -16.96 -3.23
N ASP A 71 -4.93 -16.22 -4.11
CA ASP A 71 -4.30 -15.26 -5.01
C ASP A 71 -4.99 -13.89 -4.92
N PRO A 72 -4.37 -12.93 -4.21
CA PRO A 72 -4.90 -11.58 -4.07
C PRO A 72 -4.62 -10.68 -5.29
N ARG A 73 -3.91 -11.18 -6.33
CA ARG A 73 -3.54 -10.38 -7.50
C ARG A 73 -4.79 -9.95 -8.26
N ARG A 74 -4.78 -8.71 -8.72
CA ARG A 74 -5.87 -8.06 -9.45
C ARG A 74 -5.33 -7.56 -10.78
N GLU A 75 -4.94 -8.50 -11.63
CA GLU A 75 -4.28 -8.21 -12.90
C GLU A 75 -5.17 -7.35 -13.82
N GLN A 76 -6.49 -7.58 -13.77
CA GLN A 76 -7.43 -6.82 -14.59
C GLN A 76 -7.65 -5.41 -14.04
N LEU A 77 -7.66 -5.22 -12.72
CA LEU A 77 -7.68 -3.89 -12.11
C LEU A 77 -6.43 -3.10 -12.48
N GLU A 78 -5.25 -3.72 -12.39
CA GLU A 78 -3.99 -3.08 -12.77
C GLU A 78 -3.97 -2.72 -14.26
N ALA A 79 -4.41 -3.62 -15.13
CA ALA A 79 -4.54 -3.37 -16.57
C ALA A 79 -5.50 -2.20 -16.85
N MET A 80 -6.64 -2.16 -16.15
CA MET A 80 -7.61 -1.07 -16.26
C MET A 80 -7.01 0.27 -15.84
N MET A 81 -6.27 0.32 -14.72
CA MET A 81 -5.61 1.55 -14.27
C MET A 81 -4.55 2.02 -15.27
N GLN A 82 -3.75 1.12 -15.84
CA GLN A 82 -2.82 1.47 -16.90
C GLN A 82 -3.53 2.04 -18.15
N ALA A 83 -4.65 1.45 -18.56
CA ALA A 83 -5.47 1.96 -19.67
C ALA A 83 -6.07 3.34 -19.35
N ALA A 84 -6.47 3.59 -18.09
CA ALA A 84 -6.92 4.89 -17.62
C ALA A 84 -5.81 5.96 -17.77
N PHE A 85 -4.57 5.67 -17.38
CA PHE A 85 -3.42 6.56 -17.57
C PHE A 85 -3.15 6.86 -19.06
N ARG A 86 -3.37 5.88 -19.94
CA ARG A 86 -3.28 6.06 -21.40
C ARG A 86 -4.50 6.77 -21.99
N ARG A 87 -5.52 7.10 -21.17
CA ARG A 87 -6.78 7.74 -21.58
C ARG A 87 -7.54 6.99 -22.68
N GLU A 88 -7.57 5.67 -22.55
CA GLU A 88 -8.31 4.81 -23.48
C GLU A 88 -9.83 4.94 -23.30
N PHE A 89 -10.27 5.43 -22.14
CA PHE A 89 -11.66 5.74 -21.79
C PHE A 89 -11.75 6.96 -20.85
N ASP A 90 -12.96 7.48 -20.69
CA ASP A 90 -13.21 8.70 -19.93
C ASP A 90 -13.89 8.40 -18.58
N THR A 91 -14.49 7.20 -18.43
CA THR A 91 -15.26 6.81 -17.24
C THR A 91 -15.07 5.32 -16.96
N ILE A 92 -14.94 4.96 -15.69
CA ILE A 92 -15.01 3.60 -15.18
C ILE A 92 -16.37 3.40 -14.54
N LEU A 93 -17.08 2.35 -14.91
CA LEU A 93 -18.34 1.94 -14.30
C LEU A 93 -18.13 0.69 -13.44
N ILE A 94 -18.57 0.75 -12.19
CA ILE A 94 -18.57 -0.36 -11.24
C ILE A 94 -19.95 -0.48 -10.60
N VAL A 95 -20.28 -1.67 -10.08
CA VAL A 95 -21.54 -1.83 -9.37
C VAL A 95 -21.49 -1.15 -8.00
N ARG A 96 -20.42 -1.36 -7.23
CA ARG A 96 -20.22 -0.82 -5.87
C ARG A 96 -18.74 -0.57 -5.59
N LEU A 97 -18.42 0.40 -4.74
CA LEU A 97 -17.06 0.74 -4.35
C LEU A 97 -16.29 -0.43 -3.68
N ASP A 98 -16.97 -1.30 -2.92
CA ASP A 98 -16.35 -2.49 -2.30
C ASP A 98 -15.89 -3.54 -3.33
N ARG A 99 -16.32 -3.44 -4.58
CA ARG A 99 -15.85 -4.29 -5.68
C ARG A 99 -14.47 -3.88 -6.16
N ILE A 100 -14.15 -2.59 -6.11
CA ILE A 100 -12.87 -2.08 -6.61
C ILE A 100 -11.78 -2.14 -5.54
N THR A 101 -12.11 -1.94 -4.26
CA THR A 101 -11.14 -2.03 -3.16
C THR A 101 -11.75 -2.51 -1.85
N ARG A 102 -10.92 -3.04 -0.94
CA ARG A 102 -11.31 -3.43 0.42
C ARG A 102 -10.77 -2.48 1.48
N SER A 103 -9.84 -1.60 1.12
CA SER A 103 -9.19 -0.64 2.00
C SER A 103 -9.57 0.76 1.60
N LEU A 104 -9.97 1.57 2.57
CA LEU A 104 -10.27 2.98 2.35
C LEU A 104 -9.04 3.74 1.84
N ALA A 105 -7.86 3.46 2.38
CA ALA A 105 -6.61 4.07 1.93
C ALA A 105 -6.33 3.76 0.44
N ASN A 106 -6.52 2.50 0.02
CA ASN A 106 -6.34 2.12 -1.39
C ASN A 106 -7.40 2.75 -2.30
N LEU A 107 -8.64 2.96 -1.80
CA LEU A 107 -9.66 3.68 -2.55
C LEU A 107 -9.22 5.11 -2.81
N LEU A 108 -8.79 5.82 -1.78
CA LEU A 108 -8.35 7.21 -1.89
C LEU A 108 -7.18 7.36 -2.85
N SER A 109 -6.14 6.52 -2.72
CA SER A 109 -4.99 6.54 -3.64
C SER A 109 -5.43 6.33 -5.10
N MET A 110 -6.33 5.37 -5.34
CA MET A 110 -6.85 5.11 -6.69
C MET A 110 -7.67 6.30 -7.22
N LEU A 111 -8.46 6.97 -6.37
CA LEU A 111 -9.23 8.13 -6.78
C LEU A 111 -8.33 9.32 -7.15
N GLU A 112 -7.25 9.54 -6.42
CA GLU A 112 -6.23 10.55 -6.76
C GLU A 112 -5.58 10.23 -8.12
N GLU A 113 -5.25 8.96 -8.36
CA GLU A 113 -4.70 8.50 -9.64
C GLU A 113 -5.69 8.73 -10.81
N LEU A 114 -6.96 8.39 -10.62
CA LEU A 114 -8.00 8.60 -11.63
C LEU A 114 -8.28 10.08 -11.89
N GLU A 115 -8.26 10.93 -10.86
CA GLU A 115 -8.39 12.37 -11.01
C GLU A 115 -7.21 12.95 -11.80
N ALA A 116 -5.99 12.55 -11.52
CA ALA A 116 -4.80 12.92 -12.29
C ALA A 116 -4.90 12.49 -13.76
N ALA A 117 -5.42 11.28 -14.02
CA ALA A 117 -5.71 10.78 -15.36
C ALA A 117 -6.93 11.46 -16.04
N LYS A 118 -7.72 12.24 -15.29
CA LYS A 118 -9.02 12.83 -15.73
C LYS A 118 -10.04 11.76 -16.15
N VAL A 119 -10.05 10.64 -15.46
CA VAL A 119 -11.01 9.55 -15.64
C VAL A 119 -12.00 9.55 -14.50
N ASN A 120 -13.29 9.57 -14.81
CA ASN A 120 -14.36 9.52 -13.81
C ASN A 120 -14.60 8.09 -13.32
N LEU A 121 -15.10 7.93 -12.07
CA LEU A 121 -15.54 6.66 -11.52
C LEU A 121 -17.01 6.78 -11.08
N ILE A 122 -17.85 5.85 -11.51
CA ILE A 122 -19.27 5.79 -11.16
C ILE A 122 -19.59 4.43 -10.54
N ALA A 123 -20.12 4.45 -9.30
CA ALA A 123 -20.66 3.29 -8.62
C ALA A 123 -22.19 3.26 -8.78
N THR A 124 -22.68 2.37 -9.64
CA THR A 124 -24.07 2.43 -10.14
C THR A 124 -25.13 2.12 -9.07
N ASP A 125 -24.93 1.11 -8.23
CA ASP A 125 -25.88 0.75 -7.16
C ASP A 125 -25.93 1.78 -6.01
N GLN A 126 -24.86 2.56 -5.85
CA GLN A 126 -24.74 3.58 -4.80
C GLN A 126 -25.10 4.98 -5.31
N ASN A 127 -25.35 5.15 -6.61
CA ASN A 127 -25.54 6.44 -7.27
C ASN A 127 -24.41 7.44 -6.96
N ILE A 128 -23.19 6.95 -6.81
CA ILE A 128 -22.00 7.76 -6.52
C ILE A 128 -21.27 8.02 -7.83
N GLU A 129 -21.21 9.28 -8.23
CA GLU A 129 -20.39 9.78 -9.32
C GLU A 129 -19.31 10.68 -8.74
N LEU A 130 -18.05 10.22 -8.77
CA LEU A 130 -16.97 10.87 -8.03
C LEU A 130 -16.54 12.23 -8.62
N SER A 131 -16.81 12.48 -9.88
CA SER A 131 -16.61 13.80 -10.50
C SER A 131 -17.66 14.85 -10.09
N SER A 132 -18.81 14.40 -9.52
CA SER A 132 -19.87 15.30 -9.07
C SER A 132 -19.47 16.06 -7.79
N PRO A 133 -20.07 17.23 -7.48
CA PRO A 133 -19.83 17.94 -6.22
C PRO A 133 -20.06 17.07 -4.98
N THR A 134 -21.14 16.28 -4.99
CA THR A 134 -21.46 15.32 -3.91
C THR A 134 -20.44 14.20 -3.80
N GLY A 135 -19.95 13.67 -4.96
CA GLY A 135 -18.91 12.66 -4.99
C GLY A 135 -17.58 13.18 -4.44
N LYS A 136 -17.18 14.40 -4.79
CA LYS A 136 -15.99 15.06 -4.24
C LYS A 136 -16.09 15.25 -2.73
N LEU A 137 -17.22 15.71 -2.23
CA LEU A 137 -17.46 15.81 -0.80
C LEU A 137 -17.32 14.43 -0.11
N MET A 138 -17.88 13.39 -0.70
CA MET A 138 -17.76 12.01 -0.19
C MET A 138 -16.30 11.57 -0.11
N VAL A 139 -15.49 11.84 -1.14
CA VAL A 139 -14.05 11.53 -1.16
C VAL A 139 -13.32 12.24 -0.01
N HIS A 140 -13.60 13.54 0.22
CA HIS A 140 -13.00 14.29 1.31
C HIS A 140 -13.40 13.73 2.68
N LEU A 141 -14.67 13.38 2.87
CA LEU A 141 -15.14 12.75 4.11
C LEU A 141 -14.47 11.40 4.36
N LEU A 142 -14.36 10.56 3.32
CA LEU A 142 -13.68 9.28 3.40
C LEU A 142 -12.19 9.46 3.73
N GLY A 143 -11.55 10.51 3.18
CA GLY A 143 -10.17 10.89 3.50
C GLY A 143 -10.00 11.23 4.98
N ALA A 144 -10.84 12.11 5.49
CA ALA A 144 -10.82 12.50 6.91
C ALA A 144 -11.06 11.29 7.85
N PHE A 145 -11.96 10.38 7.50
CA PHE A 145 -12.17 9.14 8.25
C PHE A 145 -10.94 8.21 8.23
N ALA A 146 -10.27 8.09 7.10
CA ALA A 146 -9.06 7.28 7.00
C ALA A 146 -7.90 7.83 7.84
N GLU A 147 -7.74 9.15 7.89
CA GLU A 147 -6.77 9.82 8.75
C GLU A 147 -7.09 9.61 10.22
N TRP A 148 -8.32 9.84 10.62
CA TRP A 148 -8.78 9.62 11.99
C TRP A 148 -8.60 8.16 12.45
N GLU A 149 -8.96 7.17 11.62
CA GLU A 149 -8.73 5.75 11.92
C GLU A 149 -7.24 5.45 12.13
N ARG A 150 -6.38 6.03 11.29
CA ARG A 150 -4.92 5.88 11.40
C ARG A 150 -4.39 6.47 12.70
N GLU A 151 -4.88 7.65 13.10
CA GLU A 151 -4.50 8.30 14.36
C GLU A 151 -4.88 7.44 15.58
N ILE A 152 -6.10 6.92 15.62
CA ILE A 152 -6.56 6.02 16.69
C ILE A 152 -5.70 4.75 16.76
N ILE A 153 -5.36 4.16 15.62
CA ILE A 153 -4.49 2.97 15.60
C ILE A 153 -3.10 3.32 16.16
N GLN A 154 -2.53 4.46 15.77
CA GLN A 154 -1.24 4.92 16.27
C GLN A 154 -1.26 5.17 17.77
N GLU A 155 -2.32 5.79 18.30
CA GLU A 155 -2.51 6.01 19.73
C GLU A 155 -2.56 4.69 20.49
N ARG A 156 -3.39 3.74 20.05
CA ARG A 156 -3.47 2.39 20.66
C ARG A 156 -2.12 1.65 20.65
N VAL A 157 -1.35 1.78 19.56
CA VAL A 157 -0.01 1.18 19.47
C VAL A 157 0.95 1.85 20.45
N ARG A 158 0.94 3.18 20.58
CA ARG A 158 1.77 3.91 21.56
C ARG A 158 1.43 3.49 23.00
N ASP A 159 0.14 3.43 23.31
CA ASP A 159 -0.31 3.02 24.65
C ASP A 159 0.05 1.57 24.96
N GLY A 160 -0.13 0.67 24.00
CA GLY A 160 0.29 -0.72 24.10
C GLY A 160 1.79 -0.86 24.33
N LEU A 161 2.62 -0.08 23.61
CA LEU A 161 4.07 -0.05 23.80
C LEU A 161 4.47 0.54 25.15
N ALA A 162 3.81 1.62 25.60
CA ALA A 162 4.05 2.22 26.91
C ALA A 162 3.72 1.25 28.04
N LEU A 163 2.59 0.55 27.94
CA LEU A 163 2.19 -0.48 28.90
C LEU A 163 3.16 -1.66 28.90
N ALA A 164 3.57 -2.14 27.73
CA ALA A 164 4.52 -3.24 27.60
C ALA A 164 5.92 -2.88 28.14
N LYS A 165 6.35 -1.62 28.03
CA LYS A 165 7.58 -1.12 28.66
C LYS A 165 7.51 -1.13 30.19
N LYS A 166 6.34 -0.82 30.77
CA LYS A 166 6.13 -0.78 32.23
C LYS A 166 5.93 -2.17 32.84
N ARG A 167 5.15 -3.02 32.21
CA ARG A 167 4.72 -4.33 32.74
C ARG A 167 5.45 -5.54 32.13
N GLY A 168 6.28 -5.32 31.10
CA GLY A 168 6.81 -6.40 30.25
C GLY A 168 5.83 -6.83 29.17
N THR A 169 6.33 -7.55 28.18
CA THR A 169 5.49 -8.12 27.11
C THR A 169 4.78 -9.38 27.60
N ARG A 170 3.59 -9.67 27.06
CA ARG A 170 2.81 -10.88 27.38
C ARG A 170 3.59 -12.19 27.13
N SER A 171 4.56 -12.18 26.23
CA SER A 171 5.44 -13.33 25.92
C SER A 171 6.72 -13.36 26.73
N GLY A 172 6.95 -12.41 27.65
CA GLY A 172 8.19 -12.26 28.41
C GLY A 172 9.41 -11.83 27.57
N ARG A 173 9.24 -11.61 26.27
CA ARG A 173 10.34 -11.19 25.39
C ARG A 173 10.52 -9.67 25.44
N PRO A 174 11.77 -9.17 25.39
CA PRO A 174 12.01 -7.73 25.31
C PRO A 174 11.41 -7.14 24.03
N ILE A 175 10.97 -5.86 24.13
CA ILE A 175 10.44 -5.11 22.99
C ILE A 175 11.58 -4.77 22.03
N GLY A 176 11.39 -5.05 20.77
CA GLY A 176 12.34 -4.75 19.70
C GLY A 176 12.89 -5.99 18.99
N ARG A 177 13.84 -5.76 18.10
CA ARG A 177 14.52 -6.85 17.39
C ARG A 177 15.37 -7.65 18.39
N PRO A 178 15.24 -8.96 18.44
CA PRO A 178 16.10 -9.79 19.28
C PRO A 178 17.58 -9.52 18.99
N PRO A 179 18.47 -9.59 20.00
CA PRO A 179 19.90 -9.49 19.75
C PRO A 179 20.34 -10.54 18.72
N SER A 180 21.22 -10.14 17.80
CA SER A 180 21.76 -11.04 16.77
C SER A 180 22.82 -12.01 17.31
N PHE A 181 22.99 -12.08 18.64
CA PHE A 181 23.96 -12.94 19.33
C PHE A 181 23.37 -13.40 20.66
N SER A 182 23.85 -14.54 21.15
CA SER A 182 23.45 -15.08 22.44
C SER A 182 24.27 -14.46 23.60
N PRO A 183 23.76 -14.49 24.84
CA PRO A 183 24.55 -14.09 26.01
C PRO A 183 25.87 -14.85 26.13
N LYS A 184 25.88 -16.15 25.81
CA LYS A 184 27.11 -16.98 25.85
C LYS A 184 28.18 -16.49 24.88
N GLN A 185 27.77 -16.04 23.65
CA GLN A 185 28.72 -15.48 22.69
C GLN A 185 29.33 -14.17 23.20
N TRP A 186 28.54 -13.33 23.86
CA TRP A 186 29.05 -12.11 24.47
C TRP A 186 30.02 -12.34 25.61
N GLU A 187 29.71 -13.27 26.53
CA GLU A 187 30.66 -13.65 27.63
C GLU A 187 31.97 -14.18 27.05
N ARG A 188 31.91 -15.03 26.04
CA ARG A 188 33.09 -15.51 25.33
C ARG A 188 33.90 -14.38 24.69
N ALA A 189 33.23 -13.40 24.10
CA ALA A 189 33.90 -12.23 23.52
C ALA A 189 34.63 -11.39 24.58
N LYS A 190 34.04 -11.20 25.75
CA LYS A 190 34.66 -10.50 26.85
C LYS A 190 35.90 -11.23 27.37
N ALA A 191 35.80 -12.55 27.59
CA ALA A 191 36.94 -13.38 28.05
C ALA A 191 38.11 -13.31 27.05
N ILE A 192 37.85 -13.40 25.75
CA ILE A 192 38.91 -13.27 24.73
C ILE A 192 39.52 -11.88 24.74
N LEU A 193 38.72 -10.79 24.85
CA LEU A 193 39.23 -9.42 24.92
C LEU A 193 40.06 -9.14 26.17
N GLN A 194 39.80 -9.81 27.30
CA GLN A 194 40.59 -9.70 28.52
C GLN A 194 41.92 -10.42 28.38
N ALA A 195 41.91 -11.61 27.75
CA ALA A 195 43.13 -12.40 27.54
C ALA A 195 44.02 -11.86 26.42
N GLU A 196 43.41 -11.33 25.33
CA GLU A 196 44.08 -10.83 24.14
C GLU A 196 43.57 -9.42 23.80
N PRO A 197 44.00 -8.36 24.47
CA PRO A 197 43.48 -6.97 24.24
C PRO A 197 43.73 -6.45 22.83
N GLU A 198 44.77 -6.93 22.17
CA GLU A 198 45.14 -6.52 20.79
C GLU A 198 44.42 -7.30 19.68
N ILE A 199 43.58 -8.30 20.01
CA ILE A 199 42.89 -9.10 19.02
C ILE A 199 42.06 -8.20 18.08
N SER A 200 42.14 -8.44 16.76
CA SER A 200 41.35 -7.67 15.82
C SER A 200 39.84 -7.96 15.95
N TYR A 201 38.96 -6.97 15.66
CA TYR A 201 37.52 -7.22 15.70
C TYR A 201 37.07 -8.27 14.67
N SER A 202 37.82 -8.44 13.59
CA SER A 202 37.55 -9.48 12.57
C SER A 202 37.84 -10.87 13.12
N GLU A 203 38.93 -11.04 13.81
CA GLU A 203 39.32 -12.31 14.45
C GLU A 203 38.43 -12.65 15.64
N LEU A 204 38.12 -11.66 16.47
CA LEU A 204 37.17 -11.81 17.56
C LEU A 204 35.77 -12.22 17.08
N ALA A 205 35.32 -11.62 16.00
CA ALA A 205 34.05 -11.97 15.33
C ALA A 205 34.05 -13.42 14.85
N ARG A 206 35.17 -13.86 14.24
CA ARG A 206 35.34 -15.23 13.76
C ARG A 206 35.28 -16.24 14.89
N ARG A 207 36.00 -15.98 16.01
CA ARG A 207 36.07 -16.87 17.18
C ARG A 207 34.78 -16.96 17.97
N THR A 208 33.97 -15.90 17.98
CA THR A 208 32.72 -15.81 18.74
C THR A 208 31.46 -16.12 17.93
N GLY A 209 31.56 -16.12 16.60
CA GLY A 209 30.42 -16.24 15.70
C GLY A 209 29.50 -15.03 15.72
N MET A 210 29.97 -13.87 16.23
CA MET A 210 29.21 -12.61 16.24
C MET A 210 29.55 -11.80 15.00
N GLU A 211 28.56 -11.02 14.50
CA GLU A 211 28.81 -10.06 13.42
C GLU A 211 29.78 -8.97 13.90
N ARG A 212 30.85 -8.70 13.14
CA ARG A 212 31.92 -7.73 13.45
C ARG A 212 31.38 -6.34 13.86
N ARG A 213 30.42 -5.80 13.12
CA ARG A 213 29.84 -4.47 13.36
C ARG A 213 29.02 -4.43 14.66
N THR A 214 28.29 -5.50 14.94
CA THR A 214 27.51 -5.65 16.17
C THR A 214 28.44 -5.78 17.38
N LEU A 215 29.49 -6.56 17.25
CA LEU A 215 30.51 -6.76 18.29
C LEU A 215 31.23 -5.44 18.60
N GLN A 216 31.69 -4.71 17.59
CA GLN A 216 32.36 -3.42 17.79
C GLN A 216 31.47 -2.41 18.52
N ARG A 217 30.19 -2.26 18.11
CA ARG A 217 29.25 -1.37 18.81
C ARG A 217 29.01 -1.78 20.25
N LYS A 218 28.95 -3.08 20.52
CA LYS A 218 28.71 -3.58 21.88
C LYS A 218 29.91 -3.38 22.78
N VAL A 219 31.13 -3.61 22.29
CA VAL A 219 32.39 -3.36 23.04
C VAL A 219 32.48 -1.87 23.41
N VAL A 220 32.22 -0.96 22.46
CA VAL A 220 32.24 0.48 22.74
C VAL A 220 31.18 0.87 23.76
N ARG A 221 29.95 0.32 23.64
CA ARG A 221 28.84 0.68 24.53
C ARG A 221 28.96 0.15 25.96
N GLU A 222 29.45 -1.06 26.15
CA GLU A 222 29.47 -1.73 27.47
C GLU A 222 30.83 -1.70 28.12
N LEU A 223 31.91 -1.64 27.35
CA LEU A 223 33.27 -1.64 27.91
C LEU A 223 33.98 -0.28 27.72
N GLY A 224 33.30 0.73 27.17
CA GLY A 224 33.90 2.04 26.87
C GLY A 224 34.98 2.02 25.78
N GLY A 225 35.15 0.89 25.10
CA GLY A 225 36.19 0.63 24.13
C GLY A 225 36.99 -0.64 24.48
N ARG A 226 38.12 -0.87 23.81
CA ARG A 226 39.01 -1.96 24.16
C ARG A 226 39.66 -1.74 25.52
N PRO A 227 39.92 -2.79 26.32
CA PRO A 227 40.76 -2.67 27.50
C PRO A 227 42.09 -2.04 27.10
N LYS A 228 42.48 -0.96 27.80
CA LYS A 228 43.84 -0.39 27.64
C LYS A 228 44.82 -1.39 28.23
N ILE A 229 45.89 -1.70 27.49
CA ILE A 229 47.04 -2.44 28.05
C ILE A 229 47.69 -1.53 29.08
N PRO A 230 47.93 -1.99 30.35
CA PRO A 230 48.82 -1.25 31.21
C PRO A 230 50.16 -1.14 30.47
N GLY A 231 50.63 0.08 30.24
CA GLY A 231 51.94 0.30 29.67
C GLY A 231 52.99 -0.39 30.57
N PRO A 232 54.17 -0.75 30.05
CA PRO A 232 55.23 -1.29 30.88
C PRO A 232 55.52 -0.23 31.96
N GLU A 233 55.11 -0.54 33.20
CA GLU A 233 55.52 0.26 34.35
C GLU A 233 57.02 0.27 34.34
N ALA A 234 57.59 1.45 34.41
CA ALA A 234 58.97 1.71 34.60
C ALA A 234 59.44 0.96 35.87
N SER A 235 59.99 -0.21 35.68
CA SER A 235 60.88 -0.89 36.67
C SER A 235 62.29 -0.34 36.42
N GLU A 236 62.47 0.89 36.83
CA GLU A 236 63.81 1.42 37.08
C GLU A 236 63.71 2.56 38.10
N GLN A 237 63.88 2.20 39.37
CA GLN A 237 64.48 3.01 40.38
C GLN A 237 64.51 2.23 41.73
N ALA A 238 65.55 1.46 41.92
CA ALA A 238 66.24 1.34 43.22
C ALA A 238 67.61 0.62 43.04
#